data_30db4da0b7da18c0ab8f2fc031ce315f
#
_entry.id   30db4da0b7da18c0ab8f2fc031ce315f
#
_cell.length_a   1.000
_cell.length_b   1.000
_cell.length_c   1.000
_cell.angle_alpha   90.00
_cell.angle_beta   90.00
_cell.angle_gamma   90.00
#
_symmetry.space_group_name_H-M   'P 1'
#
loop_
_entity.id
_entity.type
_entity.pdbx_description
1 polymer ?
#
loop_
_entity_poly.entity_id
_entity_poly.type
_entity_poly.pdbx_seq_one_letter_code
_entity_poly.pdbx_strand_id
1 'polypeptide(L)'
;ASWMQKFRGWRQRSEILRYLGQARPCLTQTTNSAYLHLLNCHGIEAKYLYLFGNIPFECAKSSRRQNSDNELEAVHFGTLYDNFPYETFVCRLSQLGEEMDIKSRILVLGRQRERSGLSKLEEAAGAKGIEIEVTNELPDDEISRRLQLSDLGFSTTPYDVLGKSGATAAMLEHGLPVMAYDDGDTPDRFLSPPGPFKSRIALLNDPRFDDSIQAILRKPRPKFLNGVSHTTAEFLDSI
;
A
#
# COMPACT_ATOMS: atom_id res chain seq x y z
N ALA A 1 -13.70 16.91 -6.81
CA ALA A 1 -14.88 16.07 -7.09
C ALA A 1 -16.08 16.96 -7.40
N SER A 2 -16.83 16.66 -8.50
CA SER A 2 -18.03 17.44 -8.84
C SER A 2 -19.08 17.33 -7.73
N TRP A 3 -19.97 18.35 -7.59
CA TRP A 3 -21.08 18.33 -6.63
C TRP A 3 -21.93 17.04 -6.75
N MET A 4 -22.15 16.55 -7.98
CA MET A 4 -22.87 15.29 -8.23
C MET A 4 -22.15 14.05 -7.67
N GLN A 5 -20.82 14.00 -7.69
CA GLN A 5 -20.06 12.88 -7.10
C GLN A 5 -20.15 12.89 -5.58
N LYS A 6 -20.05 14.09 -4.96
CA LYS A 6 -20.24 14.25 -3.51
C LYS A 6 -21.67 13.88 -3.08
N PHE A 7 -22.69 14.28 -3.85
CA PHE A 7 -24.09 13.95 -3.58
C PHE A 7 -24.37 12.45 -3.72
N ARG A 8 -23.86 11.79 -4.77
CA ARG A 8 -23.98 10.33 -4.94
C ARG A 8 -23.31 9.58 -3.79
N GLY A 9 -22.13 9.99 -3.38
CA GLY A 9 -21.43 9.39 -2.24
C GLY A 9 -22.19 9.55 -0.94
N TRP A 10 -22.80 10.73 -0.69
CA TRP A 10 -23.64 10.95 0.48
C TRP A 10 -24.90 10.06 0.48
N ARG A 11 -25.60 9.96 -0.65
CA ARG A 11 -26.80 9.12 -0.78
C ARG A 11 -26.47 7.65 -0.55
N GLN A 12 -25.40 7.12 -1.16
CA GLN A 12 -24.96 5.75 -0.95
C GLN A 12 -24.64 5.47 0.52
N ARG A 13 -23.93 6.38 1.18
CA ARG A 13 -23.62 6.26 2.61
C ARG A 13 -24.90 6.21 3.45
N SER A 14 -25.85 7.10 3.20
CA SER A 14 -27.14 7.14 3.93
C SER A 14 -27.94 5.86 3.74
N GLU A 15 -27.97 5.29 2.53
CA GLU A 15 -28.66 4.04 2.24
C GLU A 15 -27.98 2.85 2.95
N ILE A 16 -26.66 2.76 2.94
CA ILE A 16 -25.90 1.73 3.65
C ILE A 16 -26.15 1.83 5.16
N LEU A 17 -26.02 3.02 5.75
CA LEU A 17 -26.23 3.24 7.17
C LEU A 17 -27.67 2.88 7.59
N ARG A 18 -28.66 3.26 6.78
CA ARG A 18 -30.07 2.89 7.02
C ARG A 18 -30.28 1.38 6.96
N TYR A 19 -29.69 0.71 5.96
CA TYR A 19 -29.79 -0.73 5.81
C TYR A 19 -29.16 -1.47 7.00
N LEU A 20 -27.95 -1.10 7.38
CA LEU A 20 -27.25 -1.71 8.52
C LEU A 20 -27.96 -1.45 9.85
N GLY A 21 -28.53 -0.25 10.05
CA GLY A 21 -29.31 0.08 11.25
C GLY A 21 -30.64 -0.65 11.37
N GLN A 22 -31.20 -1.18 10.26
CA GLN A 22 -32.44 -1.97 10.24
C GLN A 22 -32.18 -3.48 10.22
N ALA A 23 -30.96 -3.90 9.96
CA ALA A 23 -30.61 -5.31 9.93
C ALA A 23 -30.71 -5.92 11.35
N ARG A 24 -31.00 -7.21 11.41
CA ARG A 24 -30.86 -7.98 12.67
C ARG A 24 -29.40 -7.90 13.12
N PRO A 25 -29.12 -8.17 14.42
CA PRO A 25 -27.73 -8.20 14.90
C PRO A 25 -26.87 -8.98 13.92
N CYS A 26 -25.94 -8.29 13.27
CA CYS A 26 -25.03 -8.86 12.30
C CYS A 26 -23.62 -8.36 12.62
N LEU A 27 -22.64 -9.20 12.34
CA LEU A 27 -21.24 -8.79 12.42
C LEU A 27 -20.94 -7.81 11.28
N THR A 28 -20.60 -6.59 11.63
CA THR A 28 -20.17 -5.57 10.67
C THR A 28 -18.66 -5.41 10.77
N GLN A 29 -17.97 -5.54 9.65
CA GLN A 29 -16.52 -5.39 9.58
C GLN A 29 -16.12 -4.46 8.44
N THR A 30 -14.99 -3.78 8.60
CA THR A 30 -14.44 -2.88 7.59
C THR A 30 -12.91 -2.92 7.61
N THR A 31 -12.33 -2.77 6.44
CA THR A 31 -10.86 -2.66 6.26
C THR A 31 -10.36 -1.22 6.31
N ASN A 32 -11.23 -0.26 6.64
CA ASN A 32 -10.92 1.16 6.64
C ASN A 32 -11.35 1.82 7.95
N SER A 33 -10.41 2.49 8.62
CA SER A 33 -10.65 3.10 9.93
C SER A 33 -11.60 4.29 9.89
N ALA A 34 -11.62 5.07 8.80
CA ALA A 34 -12.58 6.17 8.66
C ALA A 34 -14.01 5.63 8.56
N TYR A 35 -14.21 4.51 7.89
CA TYR A 35 -15.52 3.84 7.86
C TYR A 35 -15.87 3.21 9.19
N LEU A 36 -14.90 2.60 9.88
CA LEU A 36 -15.10 2.09 11.23
C LEU A 36 -15.63 3.19 12.16
N HIS A 37 -14.97 4.35 12.16
CA HIS A 37 -15.40 5.49 12.94
C HIS A 37 -16.80 5.96 12.54
N LEU A 38 -17.06 6.10 11.23
CA LEU A 38 -18.36 6.53 10.73
C LEU A 38 -19.49 5.60 11.18
N LEU A 39 -19.31 4.29 11.08
CA LEU A 39 -20.29 3.29 11.50
C LEU A 39 -20.56 3.40 13.00
N ASN A 40 -19.52 3.45 13.81
CA ASN A 40 -19.65 3.59 15.26
C ASN A 40 -20.35 4.89 15.68
N CYS A 41 -20.07 6.02 15.00
CA CYS A 41 -20.78 7.28 15.24
C CYS A 41 -22.30 7.21 14.93
N HIS A 42 -22.70 6.26 14.09
CA HIS A 42 -24.11 6.02 13.77
C HIS A 42 -24.73 4.88 14.60
N GLY A 43 -24.08 4.44 15.68
CA GLY A 43 -24.55 3.39 16.56
C GLY A 43 -24.48 1.99 15.95
N ILE A 44 -23.75 1.81 14.87
CA ILE A 44 -23.51 0.50 14.24
C ILE A 44 -22.18 -0.03 14.78
N GLU A 45 -22.24 -1.05 15.62
CA GLU A 45 -21.03 -1.71 16.12
C GLU A 45 -20.30 -2.37 14.95
N ALA A 46 -19.08 -1.91 14.70
CA ALA A 46 -18.24 -2.43 13.63
C ALA A 46 -16.83 -2.71 14.15
N LYS A 47 -16.19 -3.73 13.58
CA LYS A 47 -14.79 -4.10 13.89
C LYS A 47 -13.92 -3.89 12.68
N TYR A 48 -12.65 -3.58 12.92
CA TYR A 48 -11.64 -3.56 11.87
C TYR A 48 -11.30 -5.00 11.49
N LEU A 49 -11.19 -5.26 10.18
CA LEU A 49 -10.68 -6.52 9.66
C LEU A 49 -9.59 -6.23 8.64
N TYR A 50 -8.43 -6.86 8.80
CA TYR A 50 -7.33 -6.72 7.86
C TYR A 50 -7.72 -7.24 6.46
N LEU A 51 -7.39 -6.47 5.42
CA LEU A 51 -7.49 -6.96 4.04
C LEU A 51 -6.17 -7.64 3.68
N PHE A 52 -6.24 -8.91 3.36
CA PHE A 52 -5.08 -9.68 2.90
C PHE A 52 -4.70 -9.36 1.44
N GLY A 53 -3.45 -9.65 1.11
CA GLY A 53 -2.92 -9.50 -0.24
C GLY A 53 -3.53 -10.50 -1.22
N ASN A 54 -3.58 -10.11 -2.46
CA ASN A 54 -4.11 -10.94 -3.55
C ASN A 54 -3.04 -11.81 -4.24
N ILE A 55 -1.80 -11.78 -3.76
CA ILE A 55 -0.69 -12.59 -4.26
C ILE A 55 -0.26 -13.56 -3.17
N PRO A 56 -0.43 -14.88 -3.37
CA PRO A 56 0.05 -15.86 -2.42
C PRO A 56 1.58 -15.87 -2.38
N PHE A 57 2.13 -16.15 -1.21
CA PHE A 57 3.57 -16.29 -1.06
C PHE A 57 4.02 -17.64 -1.66
N GLU A 58 4.80 -17.56 -2.70
CA GLU A 58 5.49 -18.72 -3.25
C GLU A 58 6.91 -18.78 -2.68
N CYS A 59 7.23 -19.90 -2.03
CA CYS A 59 8.58 -20.09 -1.50
C CYS A 59 9.57 -20.17 -2.68
N ALA A 60 10.29 -19.08 -2.91
CA ALA A 60 11.32 -19.05 -3.96
C ALA A 60 12.36 -20.13 -3.65
N LYS A 61 12.53 -21.07 -4.58
CA LYS A 61 13.55 -22.13 -4.52
C LYS A 61 14.98 -21.59 -4.65
N SER A 62 15.15 -20.32 -4.92
CA SER A 62 16.45 -19.69 -5.05
C SER A 62 16.62 -18.56 -4.05
N SER A 63 17.76 -18.56 -3.44
CA SER A 63 18.33 -17.53 -2.59
C SER A 63 17.97 -16.11 -3.05
N ARG A 64 17.72 -15.24 -2.02
CA ARG A 64 17.83 -13.80 -2.05
C ARG A 64 18.59 -13.38 -3.31
N ARG A 65 18.03 -12.42 -4.07
CA ARG A 65 18.76 -11.80 -5.18
C ARG A 65 20.22 -11.68 -4.72
N GLN A 66 21.16 -12.34 -5.40
CA GLN A 66 22.48 -11.77 -5.54
C GLN A 66 22.27 -10.52 -6.40
N ASN A 67 21.54 -9.54 -5.83
CA ASN A 67 21.61 -8.21 -6.37
C ASN A 67 23.10 -7.90 -6.40
N SER A 68 23.53 -7.39 -7.52
CA SER A 68 24.70 -6.54 -7.48
C SER A 68 24.50 -5.68 -6.23
N ASP A 69 25.38 -5.79 -5.24
CA ASP A 69 25.27 -5.10 -3.92
C ASP A 69 25.19 -3.57 -4.06
N ASN A 70 24.80 -3.04 -5.21
CA ASN A 70 24.88 -1.67 -5.66
C ASN A 70 23.57 -1.07 -6.17
N GLU A 71 22.39 -1.68 -5.95
CA GLU A 71 21.11 -1.12 -6.41
C GLU A 71 20.03 -1.20 -5.35
N LEU A 72 19.29 -0.09 -5.17
CA LEU A 72 18.08 0.02 -4.36
C LEU A 72 16.85 -0.08 -5.28
N GLU A 73 16.13 -1.19 -5.25
CA GLU A 73 14.95 -1.38 -6.08
C GLU A 73 13.65 -1.07 -5.33
N ALA A 74 12.93 -0.05 -5.83
CA ALA A 74 11.58 0.27 -5.40
C ALA A 74 10.55 -0.37 -6.32
N VAL A 75 9.67 -1.22 -5.79
CA VAL A 75 8.63 -1.89 -6.57
C VAL A 75 7.25 -1.26 -6.35
N HIS A 76 6.52 -1.07 -7.43
CA HIS A 76 5.07 -0.83 -7.42
C HIS A 76 4.34 -2.05 -7.95
N PHE A 77 3.27 -2.43 -7.26
CA PHE A 77 2.35 -3.45 -7.74
C PHE A 77 0.93 -2.89 -7.81
N GLY A 78 0.32 -2.95 -8.98
CA GLY A 78 -1.05 -2.49 -9.21
C GLY A 78 -1.16 -1.24 -10.10
N THR A 79 -2.19 -0.43 -9.87
CA THR A 79 -2.48 0.76 -10.69
C THR A 79 -1.70 1.98 -10.20
N LEU A 80 -1.07 2.70 -11.12
CA LEU A 80 -0.46 4.00 -10.86
C LEU A 80 -1.53 5.10 -10.95
N TYR A 81 -1.91 5.68 -9.81
CA TYR A 81 -2.91 6.76 -9.75
C TYR A 81 -2.31 8.13 -10.03
N ASP A 82 -3.04 8.98 -10.74
CA ASP A 82 -2.60 10.30 -11.22
C ASP A 82 -2.26 11.31 -10.13
N ASN A 83 -2.92 11.22 -8.99
CA ASN A 83 -2.79 12.16 -7.88
C ASN A 83 -1.65 11.81 -6.91
N PHE A 84 -0.87 10.76 -7.19
CA PHE A 84 0.30 10.44 -6.39
C PHE A 84 1.44 11.44 -6.66
N PRO A 85 2.20 11.87 -5.64
CA PRO A 85 3.28 12.85 -5.78
C PRO A 85 4.57 12.20 -6.30
N TYR A 86 4.60 11.86 -7.59
CA TYR A 86 5.72 11.14 -8.22
C TYR A 86 7.07 11.84 -8.06
N GLU A 87 7.10 13.17 -8.21
CA GLU A 87 8.32 13.96 -8.04
C GLU A 87 8.89 13.83 -6.62
N THR A 88 8.02 13.94 -5.60
CA THR A 88 8.43 13.77 -4.20
C THR A 88 8.94 12.37 -3.95
N PHE A 89 8.24 11.35 -4.45
CA PHE A 89 8.66 9.95 -4.33
C PHE A 89 10.04 9.71 -4.94
N VAL A 90 10.23 10.16 -6.19
CA VAL A 90 11.50 9.98 -6.92
C VAL A 90 12.64 10.74 -6.25
N CYS A 91 12.39 11.96 -5.76
CA CYS A 91 13.38 12.72 -4.97
C CYS A 91 13.81 11.95 -3.71
N ARG A 92 12.86 11.40 -2.94
CA ARG A 92 13.16 10.62 -1.73
C ARG A 92 13.89 9.33 -2.05
N LEU A 93 13.51 8.63 -3.13
CA LEU A 93 14.20 7.43 -3.58
C LEU A 93 15.65 7.72 -4.02
N SER A 94 15.88 8.82 -4.76
CA SER A 94 17.22 9.28 -5.13
C SER A 94 18.09 9.56 -3.91
N GLN A 95 17.56 10.31 -2.94
CA GLN A 95 18.25 10.64 -1.69
C GLN A 95 18.66 9.39 -0.91
N LEU A 96 17.76 8.42 -0.79
CA LEU A 96 18.05 7.14 -0.13
C LEU A 96 19.17 6.37 -0.83
N GLY A 97 19.18 6.33 -2.15
CA GLY A 97 20.27 5.72 -2.92
C GLY A 97 21.61 6.42 -2.70
N GLU A 98 21.61 7.77 -2.74
CA GLU A 98 22.81 8.58 -2.49
C GLU A 98 23.38 8.35 -1.07
N GLU A 99 22.52 8.32 -0.05
CA GLU A 99 22.92 8.06 1.34
C GLU A 99 23.49 6.65 1.56
N MET A 100 23.04 5.69 0.76
CA MET A 100 23.51 4.31 0.81
C MET A 100 24.68 4.04 -0.14
N ASP A 101 25.10 5.03 -0.94
CA ASP A 101 26.10 4.91 -2.01
C ASP A 101 25.76 3.82 -3.05
N ILE A 102 24.47 3.72 -3.41
CA ILE A 102 23.95 2.75 -4.38
C ILE A 102 22.99 3.42 -5.36
N LYS A 103 22.83 2.82 -6.54
CA LYS A 103 21.91 3.32 -7.56
C LYS A 103 20.47 2.94 -7.21
N SER A 104 19.55 3.86 -7.46
CA SER A 104 18.12 3.60 -7.35
C SER A 104 17.55 3.12 -8.68
N ARG A 105 16.60 2.19 -8.63
CA ARG A 105 15.79 1.77 -9.79
C ARG A 105 14.33 1.57 -9.36
N ILE A 106 13.43 1.60 -10.34
CA ILE A 106 12.00 1.43 -10.11
C ILE A 106 11.51 0.24 -10.94
N LEU A 107 10.76 -0.65 -10.30
CA LEU A 107 10.08 -1.76 -10.93
C LEU A 107 8.56 -1.57 -10.83
N VAL A 108 7.86 -1.54 -11.95
CA VAL A 108 6.39 -1.45 -12.01
C VAL A 108 5.83 -2.80 -12.46
N LEU A 109 5.14 -3.49 -11.56
CA LEU A 109 4.53 -4.80 -11.80
C LEU A 109 3.06 -4.66 -12.20
N GLY A 110 2.69 -5.36 -13.27
CA GLY A 110 1.31 -5.47 -13.72
C GLY A 110 0.96 -4.51 -14.85
N ARG A 111 -0.22 -4.76 -15.43
CA ARG A 111 -0.70 -4.01 -16.59
C ARG A 111 -1.16 -2.61 -16.19
N GLN A 112 -0.58 -1.60 -16.80
CA GLN A 112 -1.02 -0.22 -16.68
C GLN A 112 -2.12 0.09 -17.70
N ARG A 113 -3.39 0.13 -17.23
CA ARG A 113 -4.56 0.43 -18.08
C ARG A 113 -4.61 1.90 -18.47
N GLU A 114 -4.25 2.78 -17.54
CA GLU A 114 -4.16 4.22 -17.75
C GLU A 114 -2.67 4.61 -17.74
N ARG A 115 -2.25 5.34 -18.77
CA ARG A 115 -0.83 5.70 -18.92
C ARG A 115 -0.43 6.97 -18.18
N SER A 116 -1.39 7.78 -17.72
CA SER A 116 -1.12 9.09 -17.13
C SER A 116 -0.23 9.00 -15.89
N GLY A 117 -0.50 8.10 -14.96
CA GLY A 117 0.36 7.89 -13.79
C GLY A 117 1.76 7.37 -14.16
N LEU A 118 1.84 6.47 -15.13
CA LEU A 118 3.13 5.96 -15.61
C LEU A 118 3.95 7.08 -16.27
N SER A 119 3.34 7.91 -17.13
CA SER A 119 4.04 9.02 -17.79
C SER A 119 4.60 10.04 -16.79
N LYS A 120 3.85 10.35 -15.72
CA LYS A 120 4.35 11.21 -14.64
C LYS A 120 5.51 10.59 -13.88
N LEU A 121 5.47 9.27 -13.64
CA LEU A 121 6.58 8.54 -13.03
C LEU A 121 7.81 8.54 -13.93
N GLU A 122 7.64 8.27 -15.23
CA GLU A 122 8.72 8.28 -16.23
C GLU A 122 9.38 9.67 -16.32
N GLU A 123 8.60 10.73 -16.34
CA GLU A 123 9.09 12.12 -16.34
C GLU A 123 9.91 12.42 -15.08
N ALA A 124 9.37 12.12 -13.91
CA ALA A 124 10.05 12.37 -12.64
C ALA A 124 11.33 11.55 -12.51
N ALA A 125 11.32 10.28 -12.86
CA ALA A 125 12.48 9.39 -12.81
C ALA A 125 13.56 9.79 -13.82
N GLY A 126 13.17 10.17 -15.04
CA GLY A 126 14.07 10.69 -16.07
C GLY A 126 14.84 11.92 -15.61
N ALA A 127 14.18 12.83 -14.88
CA ALA A 127 14.83 14.03 -14.31
C ALA A 127 15.93 13.71 -13.27
N LYS A 128 15.92 12.51 -12.69
CA LYS A 128 16.89 12.01 -11.70
C LYS A 128 17.81 10.91 -12.25
N GLY A 129 17.65 10.51 -13.52
CA GLY A 129 18.43 9.42 -14.12
C GLY A 129 18.12 8.04 -13.50
N ILE A 130 16.93 7.85 -12.92
CA ILE A 130 16.50 6.59 -12.33
C ILE A 130 15.86 5.73 -13.42
N GLU A 131 16.35 4.50 -13.56
CA GLU A 131 15.83 3.53 -14.52
C GLU A 131 14.47 2.96 -14.05
N ILE A 132 13.53 2.81 -14.99
CA ILE A 132 12.23 2.18 -14.75
C ILE A 132 12.10 0.92 -15.61
N GLU A 133 11.82 -0.20 -14.97
CA GLU A 133 11.35 -1.43 -15.64
C GLU A 133 9.84 -1.53 -15.47
N VAL A 134 9.10 -1.67 -16.58
CA VAL A 134 7.65 -1.89 -16.55
C VAL A 134 7.37 -3.29 -17.09
N THR A 135 6.71 -4.12 -16.29
CA THR A 135 6.26 -5.43 -16.74
C THR A 135 4.81 -5.37 -17.23
N ASN A 136 4.45 -6.31 -18.09
CA ASN A 136 3.05 -6.62 -18.39
C ASN A 136 2.45 -7.50 -17.27
N GLU A 137 1.30 -8.14 -17.57
CA GLU A 137 0.73 -9.15 -16.71
C GLU A 137 1.73 -10.31 -16.49
N LEU A 138 1.94 -10.66 -15.24
CA LEU A 138 2.80 -11.77 -14.82
C LEU A 138 1.96 -12.76 -14.01
N PRO A 139 2.32 -14.05 -14.01
CA PRO A 139 1.73 -15.03 -13.10
C PRO A 139 2.02 -14.68 -11.63
N ASP A 140 1.17 -15.13 -10.72
CA ASP A 140 1.25 -14.79 -9.30
C ASP A 140 2.56 -15.24 -8.65
N ASP A 141 3.10 -16.39 -9.03
CA ASP A 141 4.40 -16.89 -8.57
C ASP A 141 5.56 -15.98 -8.97
N GLU A 142 5.54 -15.46 -10.20
CA GLU A 142 6.55 -14.50 -10.65
C GLU A 142 6.39 -13.14 -9.97
N ILE A 143 5.16 -12.67 -9.74
CA ILE A 143 4.91 -11.46 -8.94
C ILE A 143 5.45 -11.66 -7.52
N SER A 144 5.10 -12.77 -6.87
CA SER A 144 5.60 -13.12 -5.54
C SER A 144 7.13 -13.13 -5.51
N ARG A 145 7.77 -13.74 -6.52
CA ARG A 145 9.23 -13.78 -6.63
C ARG A 145 9.82 -12.36 -6.76
N ARG A 146 9.25 -11.50 -7.60
CA ARG A 146 9.72 -10.11 -7.78
C ARG A 146 9.56 -9.31 -6.48
N LEU A 147 8.43 -9.42 -5.79
CA LEU A 147 8.23 -8.77 -4.49
C LEU A 147 9.25 -9.24 -3.43
N GLN A 148 9.62 -10.53 -3.45
CA GLN A 148 10.65 -11.06 -2.54
C GLN A 148 12.04 -10.50 -2.83
N LEU A 149 12.33 -10.17 -4.06
CA LEU A 149 13.64 -9.69 -4.52
C LEU A 149 13.80 -8.18 -4.39
N SER A 150 12.75 -7.38 -4.41
CA SER A 150 12.80 -5.93 -4.29
C SER A 150 13.14 -5.49 -2.86
N ASP A 151 13.65 -4.29 -2.66
CA ASP A 151 14.10 -3.76 -1.38
C ASP A 151 12.99 -3.02 -0.62
N LEU A 152 12.18 -2.27 -1.35
CA LEU A 152 11.04 -1.53 -0.81
C LEU A 152 9.90 -1.45 -1.82
N GLY A 153 8.69 -1.22 -1.32
CA GLY A 153 7.51 -0.98 -2.13
C GLY A 153 7.08 0.48 -2.08
N PHE A 154 6.30 0.92 -3.06
CA PHE A 154 5.54 2.16 -2.95
C PHE A 154 4.10 1.96 -3.40
N SER A 155 3.19 2.64 -2.71
CA SER A 155 1.75 2.57 -2.99
C SER A 155 1.24 3.93 -3.43
N THR A 156 0.58 3.96 -4.58
CA THR A 156 -0.10 5.16 -5.07
C THR A 156 -1.52 5.30 -4.51
N THR A 157 -1.99 4.31 -3.74
CA THR A 157 -3.25 4.39 -3.00
C THR A 157 -3.07 5.37 -1.84
N PRO A 158 -3.96 6.39 -1.69
CA PRO A 158 -3.91 7.31 -0.56
C PRO A 158 -3.94 6.59 0.79
N TYR A 159 -3.22 7.14 1.77
CA TYR A 159 -2.99 6.49 3.06
C TYR A 159 -4.28 6.19 3.83
N ASP A 160 -5.25 7.10 3.77
CA ASP A 160 -6.55 6.96 4.44
C ASP A 160 -7.37 5.75 3.94
N VAL A 161 -7.15 5.34 2.70
CA VAL A 161 -7.81 4.17 2.09
C VAL A 161 -6.85 3.01 1.80
N LEU A 162 -5.64 3.08 2.30
CA LEU A 162 -4.60 2.07 2.08
C LEU A 162 -5.04 0.66 2.51
N GLY A 163 -5.85 0.56 3.57
CA GLY A 163 -6.46 -0.68 4.04
C GLY A 163 -7.40 -1.39 3.06
N LYS A 164 -7.71 -0.76 1.90
CA LYS A 164 -8.50 -1.36 0.81
C LYS A 164 -7.63 -1.87 -0.35
N SER A 165 -6.32 -1.69 -0.28
CA SER A 165 -5.41 -2.05 -1.36
C SER A 165 -4.84 -3.45 -1.16
N GLY A 166 -5.38 -4.44 -1.87
CA GLY A 166 -4.83 -5.79 -1.90
C GLY A 166 -3.40 -5.85 -2.44
N ALA A 167 -3.06 -4.94 -3.35
CA ALA A 167 -1.69 -4.82 -3.87
C ALA A 167 -0.71 -4.32 -2.80
N THR A 168 -1.10 -3.31 -2.01
CA THR A 168 -0.29 -2.84 -0.88
C THR A 168 -0.16 -3.92 0.21
N ALA A 169 -1.26 -4.61 0.51
CA ALA A 169 -1.24 -5.74 1.44
C ALA A 169 -0.28 -6.83 0.96
N ALA A 170 -0.29 -7.18 -0.34
CA ALA A 170 0.64 -8.16 -0.90
C ALA A 170 2.11 -7.73 -0.71
N MET A 171 2.47 -6.47 -1.00
CA MET A 171 3.83 -5.96 -0.76
C MET A 171 4.23 -6.10 0.72
N LEU A 172 3.36 -5.70 1.64
CA LEU A 172 3.61 -5.78 3.09
C LEU A 172 3.73 -7.23 3.58
N GLU A 173 2.88 -8.14 3.11
CA GLU A 173 2.92 -9.56 3.42
C GLU A 173 4.19 -10.24 2.93
N HIS A 174 4.75 -9.77 1.81
CA HIS A 174 6.06 -10.18 1.32
C HIS A 174 7.23 -9.53 2.09
N GLY A 175 6.93 -8.78 3.17
CA GLY A 175 7.90 -8.19 4.06
C GLY A 175 8.56 -6.91 3.54
N LEU A 176 8.03 -6.29 2.49
CA LEU A 176 8.53 -5.01 2.00
C LEU A 176 8.15 -3.87 2.96
N PRO A 177 9.06 -2.93 3.24
CA PRO A 177 8.65 -1.61 3.68
C PRO A 177 7.94 -0.90 2.53
N VAL A 178 6.90 -0.12 2.82
CA VAL A 178 6.12 0.56 1.79
C VAL A 178 6.13 2.06 2.03
N MET A 179 6.53 2.81 1.00
CA MET A 179 6.32 4.25 0.96
C MET A 179 4.87 4.53 0.55
N ALA A 180 4.19 5.38 1.30
CA ALA A 180 2.83 5.81 1.03
C ALA A 180 2.72 7.32 1.10
N TYR A 181 1.60 7.86 0.66
CA TYR A 181 1.34 9.29 0.66
C TYR A 181 0.03 9.58 1.38
N ASP A 182 0.07 10.55 2.29
CA ASP A 182 -1.11 11.13 2.91
C ASP A 182 -1.47 12.41 2.16
N ASP A 183 -2.67 12.50 1.60
CA ASP A 183 -3.16 13.69 0.89
C ASP A 183 -3.59 14.84 1.84
N GLY A 184 -3.60 14.58 3.15
CA GLY A 184 -3.95 15.55 4.18
C GLY A 184 -5.45 15.84 4.28
N ASP A 185 -6.28 15.22 3.46
CA ASP A 185 -7.73 15.43 3.48
C ASP A 185 -8.42 14.71 4.64
N THR A 186 -7.75 13.74 5.24
CA THR A 186 -8.27 12.93 6.35
C THR A 186 -7.64 13.35 7.69
N PRO A 187 -8.42 13.68 8.70
CA PRO A 187 -7.89 14.01 10.02
C PRO A 187 -7.02 12.89 10.60
N ASP A 188 -5.87 13.22 11.20
CA ASP A 188 -4.88 12.27 11.75
C ASP A 188 -5.49 11.16 12.61
N ARG A 189 -6.55 11.47 13.35
CA ARG A 189 -7.27 10.51 14.21
C ARG A 189 -7.94 9.36 13.45
N PHE A 190 -8.09 9.50 12.12
CA PHE A 190 -8.70 8.48 11.25
C PHE A 190 -7.68 7.77 10.37
N LEU A 191 -6.43 8.24 10.41
CA LEU A 191 -5.33 7.59 9.72
C LEU A 191 -4.95 6.36 10.54
N SER A 192 -5.47 5.23 10.15
CA SER A 192 -5.08 3.94 10.71
C SER A 192 -4.40 3.14 9.62
N PRO A 193 -3.15 2.83 9.81
CA PRO A 193 -2.48 1.92 8.89
C PRO A 193 -3.10 0.53 8.99
N PRO A 194 -3.05 -0.23 7.92
CA PRO A 194 -3.59 -1.58 7.90
C PRO A 194 -2.83 -2.49 8.89
N GLY A 195 -3.56 -2.97 9.89
CA GLY A 195 -3.23 -4.09 10.75
C GLY A 195 -1.76 -4.22 11.23
N PRO A 196 -1.17 -5.42 11.11
CA PRO A 196 0.11 -5.75 11.74
C PRO A 196 1.32 -5.05 11.11
N PHE A 197 1.15 -4.36 9.98
CA PHE A 197 2.25 -3.77 9.20
C PHE A 197 2.46 -2.28 9.42
N LYS A 198 1.80 -1.66 10.39
CA LYS A 198 1.93 -0.22 10.69
C LYS A 198 3.39 0.26 10.71
N SER A 199 4.26 -0.50 11.35
CA SER A 199 5.68 -0.17 11.49
C SER A 199 6.51 -0.37 10.21
N ARG A 200 5.87 -0.77 9.11
CA ARG A 200 6.50 -1.00 7.80
C ARG A 200 6.07 0.03 6.76
N ILE A 201 5.29 1.03 7.13
CA ILE A 201 4.83 2.08 6.24
C ILE A 201 5.53 3.38 6.61
N ALA A 202 6.12 4.04 5.61
CA ALA A 202 6.71 5.37 5.73
C ALA A 202 5.94 6.36 4.85
N LEU A 203 5.55 7.51 5.41
CA LEU A 203 4.80 8.53 4.68
C LEU A 203 5.75 9.53 4.03
N LEU A 204 5.66 9.69 2.71
CA LEU A 204 6.52 10.57 1.91
C LEU A 204 6.51 12.04 2.38
N ASN A 205 5.39 12.49 2.93
CA ASN A 205 5.20 13.84 3.42
C ASN A 205 5.35 13.99 4.95
N ASP A 206 5.74 12.93 5.67
CA ASP A 206 6.15 13.06 7.08
C ASP A 206 7.53 13.75 7.14
N PRO A 207 7.71 14.80 7.95
CA PRO A 207 9.02 15.43 8.18
C PRO A 207 10.11 14.45 8.66
N ARG A 208 9.71 13.34 9.29
CA ARG A 208 10.60 12.27 9.77
C ARG A 208 10.74 11.12 8.79
N PHE A 209 10.38 11.30 7.53
CA PHE A 209 10.40 10.23 6.54
C PHE A 209 11.76 9.53 6.47
N ASP A 210 12.84 10.30 6.37
CA ASP A 210 14.20 9.75 6.19
C ASP A 210 14.62 8.88 7.38
N ASP A 211 14.39 9.35 8.61
CA ASP A 211 14.64 8.56 9.82
C ASP A 211 13.77 7.30 9.87
N SER A 212 12.51 7.43 9.50
CA SER A 212 11.54 6.34 9.54
C SER A 212 11.89 5.24 8.54
N ILE A 213 12.14 5.58 7.28
CA ILE A 213 12.44 4.60 6.24
C ILE A 213 13.78 3.91 6.49
N GLN A 214 14.82 4.64 6.90
CA GLN A 214 16.11 4.06 7.25
C GLN A 214 16.00 3.11 8.44
N ALA A 215 15.25 3.49 9.48
CA ALA A 215 15.02 2.63 10.63
C ALA A 215 14.29 1.32 10.25
N ILE A 216 13.44 1.37 9.23
CA ILE A 216 12.74 0.20 8.70
C ILE A 216 13.70 -0.66 7.85
N LEU A 217 14.49 -0.06 6.97
CA LEU A 217 15.42 -0.77 6.07
C LEU A 217 16.55 -1.46 6.83
N ARG A 218 17.01 -0.87 7.95
CA ARG A 218 18.04 -1.49 8.84
C ARG A 218 17.54 -2.72 9.58
N LYS A 219 16.23 -2.90 9.74
CA LYS A 219 15.67 -4.08 10.40
C LYS A 219 15.66 -5.27 9.46
N PRO A 220 15.87 -6.48 9.98
CA PRO A 220 15.69 -7.69 9.19
C PRO A 220 14.29 -7.71 8.57
N ARG A 221 14.21 -8.15 7.32
CA ARG A 221 12.93 -8.36 6.68
C ARG A 221 12.12 -9.35 7.51
N PRO A 222 10.88 -9.05 7.89
CA PRO A 222 10.06 -9.98 8.65
C PRO A 222 9.80 -11.24 7.81
N LYS A 223 9.53 -12.34 8.50
CA LYS A 223 9.01 -13.52 7.82
C LYS A 223 7.69 -13.16 7.15
N PHE A 224 7.41 -13.82 6.03
CA PHE A 224 6.12 -13.72 5.36
C PHE A 224 4.95 -13.91 6.35
N LEU A 225 3.95 -13.06 6.25
CA LEU A 225 2.67 -13.23 6.91
C LEU A 225 1.67 -13.81 5.92
N ASN A 226 1.07 -14.94 6.23
CA ASN A 226 -0.08 -15.43 5.47
C ASN A 226 -1.32 -14.61 5.85
N GLY A 227 -1.61 -13.57 5.05
CA GLY A 227 -2.69 -12.64 5.33
C GLY A 227 -4.05 -13.30 5.36
N VAL A 228 -4.29 -14.29 4.50
CA VAL A 228 -5.56 -15.08 4.49
C VAL A 228 -5.75 -15.77 5.83
N SER A 229 -4.74 -16.51 6.31
CA SER A 229 -4.83 -17.22 7.60
C SER A 229 -4.99 -16.25 8.77
N HIS A 230 -4.28 -15.12 8.75
CA HIS A 230 -4.40 -14.09 9.77
C HIS A 230 -5.82 -13.49 9.81
N THR A 231 -6.33 -13.05 8.66
CA THR A 231 -7.67 -12.46 8.56
C THR A 231 -8.76 -13.47 8.91
N THR A 232 -8.59 -14.74 8.53
CA THR A 232 -9.53 -15.80 8.88
C THR A 232 -9.57 -16.02 10.40
N ALA A 233 -8.42 -16.05 11.06
CA ALA A 233 -8.36 -16.18 12.52
C ALA A 233 -9.05 -15.00 13.21
N GLU A 234 -8.73 -13.75 12.83
CA GLU A 234 -9.37 -12.55 13.36
C GLU A 234 -10.90 -12.56 13.14
N PHE A 235 -11.35 -13.03 11.96
CA PHE A 235 -12.78 -13.15 11.67
C PHE A 235 -13.44 -14.17 12.59
N LEU A 236 -12.88 -15.37 12.72
CA LEU A 236 -13.42 -16.43 13.57
C LEU A 236 -13.46 -16.06 15.05
N ASP A 237 -12.44 -15.33 15.52
CA ASP A 237 -12.41 -14.82 16.91
C ASP A 237 -13.45 -13.70 17.17
N SER A 238 -14.04 -13.16 16.11
CA SER A 238 -15.02 -12.07 16.20
C SER A 238 -16.47 -12.52 16.22
N ILE A 239 -16.76 -13.79 15.89
CA ILE A 239 -18.10 -14.39 15.89
C ILE A 239 -18.33 -15.23 17.14
#